data_6503c0110c9f7c7e412f2f85cbf10ba2
#
_entry.id   6503c0110c9f7c7e412f2f85cbf10ba2
#
_cell.length_a   1.000
_cell.length_b   1.000
_cell.length_c   1.000
_cell.angle_alpha   90.00
_cell.angle_beta   90.00
_cell.angle_gamma   90.00
#
_symmetry.space_group_name_H-M   'P 1'
#
loop_
_entity.id
_entity.type
_entity.pdbx_description
1 polymer ?
#
loop_
_entity_poly.entity_id
_entity_poly.type
_entity_poly.pdbx_seq_one_letter_code
_entity_poly.pdbx_strand_id
1 'polypeptide(L)'
;MTAGRTTLLAAGTAIALAFAVLLVSATGAQALNTMTLKGTAAPGTPAKYNKVGVLRQGPKKAKKILVLVPGTSAGATNFRTMSSALLKRLKGWQVWSIERRENLLEDHALLEAYSKGEASAQEMLDYYLNSLVDPSISPSFTPKTTGETEFARDWGLRVAVKDVRQVVRKAGKRGRKVVLGGHSLGGSITTAYATWNFNGRTGAKGLDGLVFIDGAGGARSELPTAADAQQRLDDLQLESPWLSLLPLPLPWAAGVFNAMGSTAALTEPNERSVLQDFPLLPGDLKPPVSTTNVAQYGYAVDAETSPEYLALVHSNIGHLAESGDPRGWVNGELGSARRAASVFAEFDGMDGTSWYHPVRLSMDAGTVNNGIANPAQKIYGVRATRGKQVKLPMYGFDAALGGGRVGVAVRELAKQSGVPKKSVRTVDRSNTFAHIDPLSAAPDKNDFVKTLAPFLKKKIK
;
A
#
# COMPACT_ATOMS: atom_id res chain seq x y z
N MET A 1 -63.21 51.95 -46.91
CA MET A 1 -62.53 51.40 -48.08
C MET A 1 -61.05 51.28 -47.73
N THR A 2 -60.48 50.15 -48.00
CA THR A 2 -59.07 49.78 -47.91
C THR A 2 -58.36 49.71 -46.55
N ALA A 3 -58.23 48.51 -46.09
CA ALA A 3 -57.43 48.10 -44.93
C ALA A 3 -55.93 48.14 -45.23
N GLY A 4 -55.16 48.65 -44.31
CA GLY A 4 -53.69 48.59 -44.31
C GLY A 4 -53.25 47.64 -43.20
N ARG A 5 -52.72 46.47 -43.58
CA ARG A 5 -52.06 45.54 -42.65
C ARG A 5 -50.65 46.02 -42.37
N THR A 6 -50.36 46.24 -41.08
CA THR A 6 -49.00 46.49 -40.59
C THR A 6 -48.48 45.20 -39.98
N THR A 7 -47.45 44.61 -40.60
CA THR A 7 -46.70 43.46 -40.14
C THR A 7 -45.61 43.90 -39.17
N LEU A 8 -45.68 43.46 -37.90
CA LEU A 8 -44.56 43.61 -36.97
C LEU A 8 -43.58 42.43 -37.17
N LEU A 9 -42.34 42.76 -37.56
CA LEU A 9 -41.21 41.87 -37.46
C LEU A 9 -40.67 41.85 -36.03
N ALA A 10 -40.79 40.69 -35.39
CA ALA A 10 -40.06 40.42 -34.13
C ALA A 10 -38.69 39.90 -34.48
N ALA A 11 -37.66 40.69 -34.16
CA ALA A 11 -36.25 40.27 -34.24
C ALA A 11 -35.93 39.46 -32.98
N GLY A 12 -35.84 38.15 -33.10
CA GLY A 12 -35.35 37.25 -32.09
C GLY A 12 -33.83 37.23 -32.06
N THR A 13 -33.25 37.81 -31.05
CA THR A 13 -31.79 37.71 -30.76
C THR A 13 -31.49 36.36 -30.14
N ALA A 14 -30.95 35.43 -30.90
CA ALA A 14 -30.42 34.17 -30.42
C ALA A 14 -29.06 34.42 -29.75
N ILE A 15 -29.01 34.34 -28.40
CA ILE A 15 -27.77 34.32 -27.65
C ILE A 15 -27.21 32.89 -27.73
N ALA A 16 -26.20 32.70 -28.57
CA ALA A 16 -25.41 31.47 -28.61
C ALA A 16 -24.45 31.49 -27.41
N LEU A 17 -24.78 30.77 -26.34
CA LEU A 17 -23.81 30.42 -25.28
C LEU A 17 -22.79 29.42 -25.86
N ALA A 18 -21.62 29.93 -26.23
CA ALA A 18 -20.47 29.09 -26.52
C ALA A 18 -19.94 28.49 -25.20
N PHE A 19 -20.25 27.22 -24.92
CA PHE A 19 -19.53 26.43 -23.93
C PHE A 19 -18.12 26.19 -24.45
N ALA A 20 -17.17 27.00 -24.01
CA ALA A 20 -15.76 26.70 -24.13
C ALA A 20 -15.44 25.51 -23.21
N VAL A 21 -15.48 24.31 -23.75
CA VAL A 21 -14.88 23.14 -23.11
C VAL A 21 -13.38 23.38 -23.07
N LEU A 22 -12.89 23.86 -21.94
CA LEU A 22 -11.46 23.83 -21.63
C LEU A 22 -11.01 22.38 -21.59
N LEU A 23 -10.53 21.89 -22.73
CA LEU A 23 -9.68 20.70 -22.79
C LEU A 23 -8.42 21.03 -22.00
N VAL A 24 -8.46 20.79 -20.70
CA VAL A 24 -7.24 20.68 -19.90
C VAL A 24 -6.48 19.51 -20.49
N SER A 25 -5.50 19.83 -21.32
CA SER A 25 -4.54 18.86 -21.83
C SER A 25 -3.96 18.14 -20.62
N ALA A 26 -4.37 16.89 -20.42
CA ALA A 26 -3.81 16.00 -19.41
C ALA A 26 -2.33 15.80 -19.74
N THR A 27 -1.49 16.70 -19.23
CA THR A 27 -0.04 16.59 -19.34
C THR A 27 0.38 15.30 -18.65
N GLY A 28 0.57 14.23 -19.48
CA GLY A 28 1.35 13.08 -19.11
C GLY A 28 0.77 12.22 -18.01
N ALA A 29 -0.49 11.78 -18.11
CA ALA A 29 -0.95 10.63 -17.33
C ALA A 29 0.01 9.47 -17.60
N GLN A 30 0.80 9.08 -16.59
CA GLN A 30 1.74 7.97 -16.73
C GLN A 30 0.92 6.71 -16.96
N ALA A 31 1.20 6.02 -18.08
CA ALA A 31 0.47 4.80 -18.42
C ALA A 31 0.54 3.79 -17.27
N LEU A 32 -0.59 3.52 -16.66
CA LEU A 32 -0.80 2.46 -15.69
C LEU A 32 -1.18 1.19 -16.45
N ASN A 33 -0.68 0.06 -15.99
CA ASN A 33 -1.01 -1.23 -16.60
C ASN A 33 -0.83 -2.35 -15.58
N THR A 34 -1.84 -3.18 -15.43
CA THR A 34 -1.81 -4.36 -14.59
C THR A 34 -1.22 -5.58 -15.33
N MET A 35 -0.66 -6.49 -14.58
CA MET A 35 -0.13 -7.76 -15.08
C MET A 35 -0.25 -8.83 -14.00
N THR A 36 -0.76 -9.99 -14.36
CA THR A 36 -0.78 -11.16 -13.49
C THR A 36 0.28 -12.17 -13.93
N LEU A 37 1.03 -12.70 -12.99
CA LEU A 37 2.00 -13.77 -13.19
C LEU A 37 1.57 -15.02 -12.43
N LYS A 38 2.01 -16.20 -12.91
CA LYS A 38 1.88 -17.43 -12.15
C LYS A 38 2.72 -17.32 -10.89
N GLY A 39 2.05 -17.37 -9.74
CA GLY A 39 2.67 -17.40 -8.42
C GLY A 39 3.16 -18.80 -8.06
N THR A 40 3.74 -18.91 -6.88
CA THR A 40 4.20 -20.17 -6.31
C THR A 40 3.00 -21.01 -5.86
N ALA A 41 2.96 -22.26 -6.22
CA ALA A 41 2.01 -23.21 -5.61
C ALA A 41 2.33 -23.32 -4.10
N ALA A 42 1.34 -23.04 -3.26
CA ALA A 42 1.40 -23.25 -1.82
C ALA A 42 0.52 -24.44 -1.44
N PRO A 43 0.86 -25.19 -0.37
CA PRO A 43 0.08 -26.34 0.06
C PRO A 43 -1.40 -25.99 0.24
N GLY A 44 -2.31 -26.89 -0.11
CA GLY A 44 -3.75 -26.72 0.04
C GLY A 44 -4.39 -25.54 -0.73
N THR A 45 -3.59 -24.66 -1.31
CA THR A 45 -4.07 -23.44 -1.97
C THR A 45 -4.74 -23.73 -3.31
N PRO A 46 -6.00 -23.35 -3.53
CA PRO A 46 -6.65 -23.44 -4.82
C PRO A 46 -5.87 -22.73 -5.92
N ALA A 47 -5.77 -23.35 -7.11
CA ALA A 47 -4.93 -22.87 -8.23
C ALA A 47 -5.23 -21.40 -8.63
N LYS A 48 -6.48 -20.94 -8.45
CA LYS A 48 -6.91 -19.57 -8.74
C LYS A 48 -6.18 -18.52 -7.91
N TYR A 49 -5.71 -18.87 -6.70
CA TYR A 49 -4.95 -17.97 -5.80
C TYR A 49 -3.42 -18.10 -5.93
N ASN A 50 -2.90 -19.06 -6.72
CA ASN A 50 -1.48 -19.19 -6.99
C ASN A 50 -1.04 -18.20 -8.08
N LYS A 51 -1.29 -16.92 -7.84
CA LYS A 51 -0.98 -15.81 -8.74
C LYS A 51 -0.31 -14.67 -7.94
N VAL A 52 0.39 -13.81 -8.64
CA VAL A 52 0.91 -12.53 -8.13
C VAL A 52 0.61 -11.45 -9.15
N GLY A 53 -0.03 -10.38 -8.68
CA GLY A 53 -0.34 -9.21 -9.47
C GLY A 53 0.84 -8.23 -9.51
N VAL A 54 0.85 -7.36 -10.51
CA VAL A 54 1.82 -6.26 -10.62
C VAL A 54 1.12 -5.06 -11.25
N LEU A 55 1.06 -3.96 -10.53
CA LEU A 55 0.71 -2.65 -11.07
C LEU A 55 1.98 -1.99 -11.64
N ARG A 56 1.99 -1.69 -12.92
CA ARG A 56 3.14 -1.10 -13.61
C ARG A 56 2.87 0.35 -13.95
N GLN A 57 3.80 1.23 -13.61
CA GLN A 57 3.70 2.65 -13.81
C GLN A 57 4.94 3.19 -14.53
N GLY A 58 4.76 4.03 -15.55
CA GLY A 58 5.83 4.60 -16.34
C GLY A 58 5.97 4.02 -17.75
N PRO A 59 6.99 4.42 -18.54
CA PRO A 59 7.08 4.13 -19.97
C PRO A 59 7.31 2.65 -20.27
N LYS A 60 6.56 2.06 -21.23
CA LYS A 60 6.64 0.63 -21.61
C LYS A 60 8.05 0.17 -22.00
N LYS A 61 8.89 1.06 -22.54
CA LYS A 61 10.26 0.76 -23.01
C LYS A 61 11.34 1.06 -21.95
N ALA A 62 10.98 1.22 -20.66
CA ALA A 62 11.95 1.49 -19.61
C ALA A 62 13.01 0.39 -19.51
N LYS A 63 14.28 0.82 -19.32
CA LYS A 63 15.42 -0.08 -19.14
C LYS A 63 15.75 -0.33 -17.67
N LYS A 64 15.13 0.41 -16.75
CA LYS A 64 15.36 0.35 -15.31
C LYS A 64 14.02 0.19 -14.59
N ILE A 65 13.92 -0.79 -13.73
CA ILE A 65 12.69 -1.14 -13.01
C ILE A 65 12.94 -1.05 -11.51
N LEU A 66 12.12 -0.29 -10.81
CA LEU A 66 12.00 -0.37 -9.36
C LEU A 66 10.80 -1.27 -9.03
N VAL A 67 11.06 -2.44 -8.46
CA VAL A 67 10.03 -3.35 -7.96
C VAL A 67 9.80 -3.02 -6.49
N LEU A 68 8.54 -2.79 -6.10
CA LEU A 68 8.14 -2.45 -4.73
C LEU A 68 7.23 -3.51 -4.13
N VAL A 69 7.54 -3.88 -2.90
CA VAL A 69 6.78 -4.84 -2.08
C VAL A 69 6.00 -4.05 -1.03
N PRO A 70 4.66 -4.19 -0.97
CA PRO A 70 3.84 -3.49 0.01
C PRO A 70 4.02 -4.02 1.44
N GLY A 71 3.60 -3.20 2.41
CA GLY A 71 3.66 -3.48 3.84
C GLY A 71 2.60 -4.45 4.35
N THR A 72 2.41 -4.48 5.66
CA THR A 72 1.31 -5.19 6.33
C THR A 72 -0.01 -4.62 5.85
N SER A 73 -0.96 -5.48 5.52
CA SER A 73 -2.30 -5.09 5.06
C SER A 73 -2.30 -4.01 3.95
N ALA A 74 -1.36 -4.11 2.99
CA ALA A 74 -1.25 -3.14 1.89
C ALA A 74 -1.20 -3.82 0.52
N GLY A 75 -1.83 -3.18 -0.49
CA GLY A 75 -1.90 -3.57 -1.89
C GLY A 75 -0.94 -2.81 -2.81
N ALA A 76 -0.98 -3.10 -4.11
CA ALA A 76 -0.08 -2.49 -5.10
C ALA A 76 -0.32 -1.00 -5.31
N THR A 77 -1.57 -0.54 -5.21
CA THR A 77 -1.93 0.87 -5.42
C THR A 77 -1.38 1.79 -4.34
N ASN A 78 -0.98 1.23 -3.18
CA ASN A 78 -0.30 1.92 -2.08
C ASN A 78 0.89 2.78 -2.56
N PHE A 79 1.60 2.36 -3.59
CA PHE A 79 2.73 3.08 -4.15
C PHE A 79 2.39 4.06 -5.28
N ARG A 80 1.15 4.14 -5.75
CA ARG A 80 0.77 4.86 -6.97
C ARG A 80 1.11 6.34 -6.91
N THR A 81 0.73 7.00 -5.82
CA THR A 81 0.95 8.44 -5.61
C THR A 81 2.43 8.80 -5.54
N MET A 82 3.20 8.07 -4.73
CA MET A 82 4.65 8.22 -4.61
C MET A 82 5.36 7.94 -5.92
N SER A 83 4.99 6.84 -6.61
CA SER A 83 5.59 6.46 -7.89
C SER A 83 5.42 7.51 -8.96
N SER A 84 4.27 8.18 -9.01
CA SER A 84 4.02 9.31 -9.92
C SER A 84 5.02 10.46 -9.68
N ALA A 85 5.25 10.82 -8.42
CA ALA A 85 6.20 11.86 -8.04
C ALA A 85 7.65 11.45 -8.35
N LEU A 86 8.00 10.18 -8.09
CA LEU A 86 9.33 9.64 -8.33
C LEU A 86 9.66 9.58 -9.82
N LEU A 87 8.73 9.12 -10.66
CA LEU A 87 8.93 8.98 -12.10
C LEU A 87 9.06 10.32 -12.85
N LYS A 88 8.48 11.40 -12.32
CA LYS A 88 8.76 12.77 -12.81
C LYS A 88 10.25 13.10 -12.68
N ARG A 89 10.94 12.54 -11.69
CA ARG A 89 12.38 12.74 -11.44
C ARG A 89 13.28 11.67 -12.09
N LEU A 90 12.72 10.51 -12.49
CA LEU A 90 13.45 9.35 -13.02
C LEU A 90 13.04 9.02 -14.46
N LYS A 91 13.61 9.73 -15.44
CA LYS A 91 13.36 9.41 -16.85
C LYS A 91 13.90 8.00 -17.21
N GLY A 92 13.11 7.23 -17.98
CA GLY A 92 13.50 5.90 -18.44
C GLY A 92 13.36 4.78 -17.39
N TRP A 93 12.67 5.05 -16.28
CA TRP A 93 12.33 4.08 -15.25
C TRP A 93 10.85 3.65 -15.33
N GLN A 94 10.57 2.45 -14.83
CA GLN A 94 9.24 2.02 -14.40
C GLN A 94 9.26 1.69 -12.92
N VAL A 95 8.11 1.85 -12.27
CA VAL A 95 7.82 1.26 -10.96
C VAL A 95 6.85 0.11 -11.16
N TRP A 96 7.15 -1.03 -10.56
CA TRP A 96 6.35 -2.23 -10.53
C TRP A 96 5.96 -2.54 -9.09
N SER A 97 4.73 -2.25 -8.71
CA SER A 97 4.20 -2.51 -7.38
C SER A 97 3.57 -3.90 -7.36
N ILE A 98 3.98 -4.72 -6.40
CA ILE A 98 3.47 -6.10 -6.27
C ILE A 98 2.10 -6.08 -5.61
N GLU A 99 1.17 -6.80 -6.23
CA GLU A 99 -0.11 -7.17 -5.64
C GLU A 99 0.00 -8.60 -5.13
N ARG A 100 -0.12 -8.76 -3.80
CA ARG A 100 0.03 -10.07 -3.18
C ARG A 100 -1.23 -10.91 -3.39
N ARG A 101 -1.08 -12.23 -3.27
CA ARG A 101 -2.13 -13.21 -3.54
C ARG A 101 -3.35 -13.12 -2.64
N GLU A 102 -3.20 -12.64 -1.42
CA GLU A 102 -4.29 -12.46 -0.45
C GLU A 102 -5.35 -11.48 -0.96
N ASN A 103 -4.97 -10.48 -1.75
CA ASN A 103 -5.89 -9.51 -2.33
C ASN A 103 -6.83 -10.14 -3.40
N LEU A 104 -6.55 -11.36 -3.86
CA LEU A 104 -7.48 -12.14 -4.69
C LEU A 104 -8.70 -12.71 -3.93
N LEU A 105 -8.74 -12.52 -2.61
CA LEU A 105 -9.87 -12.91 -1.75
C LEU A 105 -10.86 -11.78 -1.55
N GLU A 106 -10.52 -10.58 -1.97
CA GLU A 106 -11.28 -9.35 -1.75
C GLU A 106 -12.41 -9.20 -2.75
N ASP A 107 -13.41 -8.44 -2.37
CA ASP A 107 -14.56 -8.09 -3.20
C ASP A 107 -14.64 -6.56 -3.35
N HIS A 108 -14.21 -6.06 -4.48
CA HIS A 108 -14.17 -4.63 -4.78
C HIS A 108 -15.41 -4.10 -5.50
N ALA A 109 -16.45 -4.94 -5.72
CA ALA A 109 -17.54 -4.60 -6.63
C ALA A 109 -18.22 -3.26 -6.30
N LEU A 110 -18.63 -3.06 -5.04
CA LEU A 110 -19.28 -1.81 -4.65
C LEU A 110 -18.33 -0.63 -4.47
N LEU A 111 -17.07 -0.87 -4.07
CA LEU A 111 -16.04 0.17 -4.04
C LEU A 111 -15.77 0.72 -5.45
N GLU A 112 -15.65 -0.17 -6.42
CA GLU A 112 -15.43 0.20 -7.82
C GLU A 112 -16.65 0.95 -8.39
N ALA A 113 -17.87 0.46 -8.18
CA ALA A 113 -19.09 1.11 -8.59
C ALA A 113 -19.23 2.51 -7.96
N TYR A 114 -18.99 2.64 -6.66
CA TYR A 114 -19.01 3.93 -5.96
C TYR A 114 -17.95 4.90 -6.50
N SER A 115 -16.72 4.43 -6.71
CA SER A 115 -15.65 5.26 -7.26
C SER A 115 -15.94 5.82 -8.66
N LYS A 116 -16.81 5.14 -9.41
CA LYS A 116 -17.28 5.55 -10.74
C LYS A 116 -18.58 6.37 -10.70
N GLY A 117 -19.19 6.57 -9.53
CA GLY A 117 -20.49 7.24 -9.38
C GLY A 117 -21.68 6.36 -9.81
N GLU A 118 -21.50 5.05 -9.87
CA GLU A 118 -22.53 4.05 -10.21
C GLU A 118 -23.25 3.50 -8.98
N ALA A 119 -22.77 3.82 -7.78
CA ALA A 119 -23.37 3.52 -6.50
C ALA A 119 -23.22 4.69 -5.54
N SER A 120 -24.09 4.80 -4.54
CA SER A 120 -24.01 5.80 -3.47
C SER A 120 -23.13 5.35 -2.30
N ALA A 121 -22.72 6.30 -1.46
CA ALA A 121 -22.00 6.01 -0.21
C ALA A 121 -22.84 5.13 0.74
N GLN A 122 -24.18 5.31 0.76
CA GLN A 122 -25.06 4.49 1.57
C GLN A 122 -25.14 3.04 1.08
N GLU A 123 -25.28 2.82 -0.24
CA GLU A 123 -25.27 1.47 -0.82
C GLU A 123 -23.94 0.75 -0.54
N MET A 124 -22.80 1.48 -0.62
CA MET A 124 -21.51 0.93 -0.26
C MET A 124 -21.44 0.55 1.24
N LEU A 125 -21.93 1.42 2.13
CA LEU A 125 -21.99 1.14 3.57
C LEU A 125 -22.90 -0.05 3.89
N ASP A 126 -24.06 -0.12 3.25
CA ASP A 126 -25.03 -1.20 3.44
C ASP A 126 -24.43 -2.53 3.01
N TYR A 127 -23.79 -2.56 1.85
CA TYR A 127 -23.21 -3.77 1.28
C TYR A 127 -22.10 -4.36 2.16
N TYR A 128 -21.14 -3.53 2.59
CA TYR A 128 -19.95 -4.03 3.30
C TYR A 128 -20.14 -4.13 4.81
N LEU A 129 -20.94 -3.25 5.42
CA LEU A 129 -20.92 -3.08 6.87
C LEU A 129 -22.31 -3.19 7.52
N ASN A 130 -23.33 -2.49 7.03
CA ASN A 130 -24.65 -2.51 7.69
C ASN A 130 -25.29 -3.89 7.65
N SER A 131 -25.01 -4.69 6.62
CA SER A 131 -25.45 -6.10 6.54
C SER A 131 -24.94 -6.98 7.70
N LEU A 132 -23.90 -6.55 8.43
CA LEU A 132 -23.43 -7.24 9.63
C LEU A 132 -24.38 -7.06 10.84
N VAL A 133 -25.14 -5.97 10.86
CA VAL A 133 -26.07 -5.62 11.94
C VAL A 133 -27.53 -5.74 11.52
N ASP A 134 -27.81 -5.70 10.22
CA ASP A 134 -29.13 -5.91 9.64
C ASP A 134 -29.07 -6.99 8.52
N PRO A 135 -29.38 -8.26 8.84
CA PRO A 135 -29.37 -9.35 7.86
C PRO A 135 -30.41 -9.24 6.74
N SER A 136 -31.35 -8.27 6.81
CA SER A 136 -32.34 -8.03 5.73
C SER A 136 -31.70 -7.32 4.51
N ILE A 137 -30.54 -6.72 4.68
CA ILE A 137 -29.82 -6.03 3.59
C ILE A 137 -29.26 -7.05 2.60
N SER A 138 -29.69 -6.94 1.35
CA SER A 138 -29.29 -7.81 0.24
C SER A 138 -29.30 -7.04 -1.09
N PRO A 139 -28.28 -7.19 -1.95
CA PRO A 139 -27.10 -8.04 -1.80
C PRO A 139 -26.13 -7.53 -0.71
N SER A 140 -25.25 -8.39 -0.19
CA SER A 140 -24.27 -8.04 0.82
C SER A 140 -22.94 -8.75 0.62
N PHE A 141 -21.88 -8.12 1.10
CA PHE A 141 -20.54 -8.69 1.15
C PHE A 141 -20.50 -9.95 2.02
N THR A 142 -19.91 -11.01 1.49
CA THR A 142 -19.72 -12.26 2.24
C THR A 142 -18.23 -12.45 2.53
N PRO A 143 -17.77 -12.17 3.77
CA PRO A 143 -16.40 -12.36 4.16
C PRO A 143 -15.95 -13.82 4.04
N LYS A 144 -14.67 -14.05 3.72
CA LYS A 144 -14.10 -15.39 3.73
C LYS A 144 -13.95 -15.89 5.15
N THR A 145 -14.47 -17.08 5.41
CA THR A 145 -14.35 -17.74 6.71
C THR A 145 -12.96 -18.38 6.89
N THR A 146 -12.60 -18.64 8.15
CA THR A 146 -11.37 -19.39 8.48
C THR A 146 -11.33 -20.74 7.78
N GLY A 147 -12.44 -21.50 7.79
CA GLY A 147 -12.52 -22.82 7.17
C GLY A 147 -12.29 -22.80 5.65
N GLU A 148 -12.84 -21.80 4.94
CA GLU A 148 -12.63 -21.63 3.50
C GLU A 148 -11.19 -21.24 3.14
N THR A 149 -10.42 -20.74 4.10
CA THR A 149 -9.10 -20.12 3.88
C THR A 149 -7.98 -20.72 4.72
N GLU A 150 -8.16 -21.91 5.30
CA GLU A 150 -7.14 -22.61 6.10
C GLU A 150 -5.79 -22.74 5.39
N PHE A 151 -5.80 -22.89 4.05
CA PHE A 151 -4.59 -22.93 3.24
C PHE A 151 -3.70 -21.70 3.39
N ALA A 152 -4.22 -20.57 3.89
CA ALA A 152 -3.45 -19.35 4.10
C ALA A 152 -2.50 -19.46 5.31
N ARG A 153 -2.64 -20.47 6.18
CA ARG A 153 -1.66 -20.82 7.20
C ARG A 153 -0.28 -21.16 6.59
N ASP A 154 -0.24 -21.52 5.31
CA ASP A 154 0.98 -21.75 4.54
C ASP A 154 1.46 -20.52 3.74
N TRP A 155 0.75 -19.39 3.77
CA TRP A 155 1.11 -18.17 3.05
C TRP A 155 2.17 -17.33 3.79
N GLY A 156 3.26 -17.97 4.13
CA GLY A 156 4.38 -17.32 4.81
C GLY A 156 5.42 -16.72 3.86
N LEU A 157 6.53 -16.30 4.45
CA LEU A 157 7.62 -15.61 3.75
C LEU A 157 8.23 -16.43 2.60
N ARG A 158 8.25 -17.75 2.72
CA ARG A 158 8.73 -18.65 1.65
C ARG A 158 7.89 -18.48 0.37
N VAL A 159 6.59 -18.34 0.50
CA VAL A 159 5.66 -18.13 -0.62
C VAL A 159 5.85 -16.72 -1.17
N ALA A 160 5.82 -15.71 -0.31
CA ALA A 160 6.00 -14.31 -0.70
C ALA A 160 7.32 -14.07 -1.44
N VAL A 161 8.45 -14.58 -0.92
CA VAL A 161 9.78 -14.45 -1.56
C VAL A 161 9.83 -15.15 -2.93
N LYS A 162 9.16 -16.29 -3.09
CA LYS A 162 9.10 -16.96 -4.39
C LYS A 162 8.22 -16.23 -5.38
N ASP A 163 7.13 -15.59 -4.94
CA ASP A 163 6.29 -14.75 -5.77
C ASP A 163 7.05 -13.48 -6.21
N VAL A 164 7.73 -12.80 -5.28
CA VAL A 164 8.65 -11.70 -5.60
C VAL A 164 9.69 -12.14 -6.65
N ARG A 165 10.19 -13.38 -6.56
CA ARG A 165 11.14 -13.90 -7.55
C ARG A 165 10.57 -13.98 -8.96
N GLN A 166 9.29 -14.33 -9.12
CA GLN A 166 8.65 -14.34 -10.45
C GLN A 166 8.62 -12.91 -11.02
N VAL A 167 8.28 -11.93 -10.19
CA VAL A 167 8.24 -10.51 -10.59
C VAL A 167 9.64 -10.00 -10.94
N VAL A 168 10.64 -10.22 -10.09
CA VAL A 168 12.04 -9.80 -10.33
C VAL A 168 12.58 -10.43 -11.62
N ARG A 169 12.36 -11.73 -11.84
CA ARG A 169 12.77 -12.41 -13.08
C ARG A 169 12.09 -11.84 -14.32
N LYS A 170 10.80 -11.49 -14.22
CA LYS A 170 10.05 -10.83 -15.30
C LYS A 170 10.56 -9.42 -15.54
N ALA A 171 10.85 -8.67 -14.46
CA ALA A 171 11.40 -7.34 -14.52
C ALA A 171 12.78 -7.31 -15.18
N GLY A 172 13.68 -8.27 -14.89
CA GLY A 172 15.03 -8.36 -15.43
C GLY A 172 15.14 -8.89 -16.87
N LYS A 173 14.03 -9.33 -17.50
CA LYS A 173 14.08 -9.77 -18.91
C LYS A 173 14.60 -8.66 -19.82
N ARG A 174 15.28 -9.05 -20.91
CA ARG A 174 15.89 -8.14 -21.90
C ARG A 174 17.00 -7.25 -21.32
N GLY A 175 17.73 -7.73 -20.32
CA GLY A 175 18.87 -7.02 -19.73
C GLY A 175 18.50 -5.75 -18.93
N ARG A 176 17.25 -5.61 -18.50
CA ARG A 176 16.82 -4.46 -17.69
C ARG A 176 17.47 -4.50 -16.30
N LYS A 177 17.81 -3.34 -15.80
CA LYS A 177 18.26 -3.15 -14.41
C LYS A 177 17.09 -3.27 -13.46
N VAL A 178 17.26 -3.98 -12.35
CA VAL A 178 16.20 -4.21 -11.37
C VAL A 178 16.66 -3.79 -9.99
N VAL A 179 15.96 -2.83 -9.41
CA VAL A 179 16.06 -2.48 -7.99
C VAL A 179 14.85 -3.07 -7.29
N LEU A 180 15.08 -3.75 -6.17
CA LEU A 180 14.01 -4.24 -5.31
C LEU A 180 13.90 -3.34 -4.08
N GLY A 181 12.69 -2.96 -3.74
CA GLY A 181 12.43 -2.21 -2.52
C GLY A 181 11.13 -2.64 -1.85
N GLY A 182 10.87 -2.11 -0.66
CA GLY A 182 9.64 -2.38 0.06
C GLY A 182 9.40 -1.37 1.16
N HIS A 183 8.15 -1.17 1.49
CA HIS A 183 7.67 -0.34 2.57
C HIS A 183 7.28 -1.21 3.76
N SER A 184 7.61 -0.79 4.99
CA SER A 184 7.18 -1.52 6.20
C SER A 184 7.60 -2.99 6.17
N LEU A 185 6.69 -3.94 6.36
CA LEU A 185 6.90 -5.39 6.19
C LEU A 185 7.55 -5.71 4.82
N GLY A 186 7.20 -4.97 3.77
CA GLY A 186 7.81 -5.12 2.44
C GLY A 186 9.32 -4.91 2.44
N GLY A 187 9.85 -4.08 3.34
CA GLY A 187 11.29 -3.94 3.57
C GLY A 187 11.91 -5.21 4.18
N SER A 188 11.21 -5.86 5.13
CA SER A 188 11.62 -7.17 5.66
C SER A 188 11.60 -8.25 4.59
N ILE A 189 10.55 -8.27 3.73
CA ILE A 189 10.47 -9.19 2.58
C ILE A 189 11.61 -8.91 1.57
N THR A 190 11.95 -7.63 1.34
CA THR A 190 13.10 -7.21 0.51
C THR A 190 14.41 -7.75 1.06
N THR A 191 14.65 -7.61 2.37
CA THR A 191 15.82 -8.20 3.05
C THR A 191 15.83 -9.72 2.89
N ALA A 192 14.69 -10.36 3.18
CA ALA A 192 14.55 -11.80 3.06
C ALA A 192 14.85 -12.29 1.64
N TYR A 193 14.28 -11.63 0.62
CA TYR A 193 14.54 -11.97 -0.77
C TYR A 193 16.03 -11.84 -1.13
N ALA A 194 16.63 -10.68 -0.82
CA ALA A 194 18.04 -10.42 -1.15
C ALA A 194 18.98 -11.44 -0.51
N THR A 195 18.67 -11.87 0.72
CA THR A 195 19.46 -12.80 1.50
C THR A 195 19.02 -14.26 1.39
N TRP A 196 17.96 -14.56 0.61
CA TRP A 196 17.38 -15.89 0.50
C TRP A 196 18.34 -16.88 -0.17
N ASN A 197 18.45 -18.04 0.41
CA ASN A 197 19.19 -19.16 -0.18
C ASN A 197 18.33 -19.93 -1.20
N PHE A 198 18.41 -19.54 -2.46
CA PHE A 198 17.80 -20.28 -3.58
C PHE A 198 18.74 -21.38 -4.08
N ASN A 199 18.86 -22.46 -3.32
CA ASN A 199 19.71 -23.61 -3.64
C ASN A 199 21.17 -23.20 -3.95
N GLY A 200 21.80 -22.55 -2.99
CA GLY A 200 23.18 -22.06 -3.07
C GLY A 200 23.34 -20.66 -3.66
N ARG A 201 22.35 -20.12 -4.35
CA ARG A 201 22.39 -18.76 -4.93
C ARG A 201 21.60 -17.78 -4.05
N THR A 202 22.16 -16.60 -3.83
CA THR A 202 21.45 -15.51 -3.15
C THR A 202 20.43 -14.85 -4.07
N GLY A 203 19.33 -14.37 -3.49
CA GLY A 203 18.33 -13.56 -4.21
C GLY A 203 18.88 -12.23 -4.73
N ALA A 204 19.92 -11.70 -4.10
CA ALA A 204 20.61 -10.51 -4.57
C ALA A 204 21.22 -10.65 -5.97
N LYS A 205 21.52 -11.89 -6.40
CA LYS A 205 21.98 -12.14 -7.77
C LYS A 205 20.85 -11.90 -8.78
N GLY A 206 20.98 -10.88 -9.58
CA GLY A 206 19.96 -10.43 -10.55
C GLY A 206 19.23 -9.17 -10.14
N LEU A 207 19.69 -8.53 -9.05
CA LEU A 207 19.32 -7.20 -8.65
C LEU A 207 20.51 -6.23 -8.86
N ASP A 208 20.18 -4.94 -9.04
CA ASP A 208 21.14 -3.85 -9.20
C ASP A 208 21.14 -2.90 -7.99
N GLY A 209 20.20 -3.04 -7.05
CA GLY A 209 20.13 -2.24 -5.83
C GLY A 209 18.97 -2.64 -4.92
N LEU A 210 19.00 -2.12 -3.69
CA LEU A 210 17.96 -2.32 -2.68
C LEU A 210 17.47 -0.97 -2.14
N VAL A 211 16.15 -0.89 -1.85
CA VAL A 211 15.49 0.28 -1.26
C VAL A 211 14.61 -0.16 -0.09
N PHE A 212 14.81 0.47 1.05
CA PHE A 212 14.07 0.21 2.28
C PHE A 212 13.32 1.48 2.69
N ILE A 213 12.00 1.38 2.87
CA ILE A 213 11.13 2.49 3.18
C ILE A 213 10.43 2.18 4.50
N ASP A 214 10.87 2.80 5.55
CA ASP A 214 10.34 2.64 6.92
C ASP A 214 10.12 1.18 7.33
N GLY A 215 11.03 0.31 6.92
CA GLY A 215 11.03 -1.12 7.25
C GLY A 215 12.22 -1.86 6.64
N ALA A 216 12.80 -2.78 7.41
CA ALA A 216 13.90 -3.66 7.00
C ALA A 216 13.93 -4.92 7.88
N GLY A 217 14.50 -6.00 7.36
CA GLY A 217 14.69 -7.25 8.12
C GLY A 217 16.05 -7.32 8.80
N GLY A 218 16.23 -6.54 9.86
CA GLY A 218 17.44 -6.48 10.65
C GLY A 218 17.34 -5.48 11.80
N ALA A 219 18.42 -5.29 12.57
CA ALA A 219 18.49 -4.41 13.73
C ALA A 219 17.38 -4.67 14.77
N ARG A 220 17.03 -5.93 14.96
CA ARG A 220 16.09 -6.35 16.00
C ARG A 220 16.83 -6.54 17.31
N SER A 221 16.28 -6.01 18.40
CA SER A 221 16.82 -6.22 19.76
C SER A 221 16.69 -7.69 20.17
N GLU A 222 15.57 -8.31 19.80
CA GLU A 222 15.25 -9.69 20.13
C GLU A 222 14.72 -10.45 18.93
N LEU A 223 15.01 -11.73 18.90
CA LEU A 223 14.49 -12.68 17.92
C LEU A 223 13.75 -13.79 18.66
N PRO A 224 12.67 -14.34 18.09
CA PRO A 224 11.99 -15.48 18.70
C PRO A 224 12.97 -16.65 18.90
N THR A 225 12.83 -17.36 20.00
CA THR A 225 13.53 -18.64 20.21
C THR A 225 12.94 -19.74 19.33
N ALA A 226 13.57 -20.90 19.27
CA ALA A 226 12.98 -22.06 18.58
C ALA A 226 11.67 -22.52 19.25
N ALA A 227 11.59 -22.45 20.58
CA ALA A 227 10.41 -22.82 21.34
C ALA A 227 9.23 -21.86 21.05
N ASP A 228 9.47 -20.54 21.10
CA ASP A 228 8.47 -19.54 20.74
C ASP A 228 7.96 -19.72 19.31
N ALA A 229 8.88 -20.00 18.37
CA ALA A 229 8.54 -20.23 16.99
C ALA A 229 7.68 -21.49 16.80
N GLN A 230 7.99 -22.57 17.51
CA GLN A 230 7.17 -23.80 17.47
C GLN A 230 5.79 -23.53 18.05
N GLN A 231 5.71 -22.94 19.26
CA GLN A 231 4.45 -22.63 19.90
C GLN A 231 3.54 -21.79 19.00
N ARG A 232 4.09 -20.73 18.38
CA ARG A 232 3.31 -19.90 17.43
C ARG A 232 2.83 -20.64 16.19
N LEU A 233 3.54 -21.66 15.72
CA LEU A 233 3.05 -22.53 14.64
C LEU A 233 1.90 -23.41 15.10
N ASP A 234 1.98 -23.94 16.32
CA ASP A 234 0.96 -24.79 16.89
C ASP A 234 -0.33 -23.97 17.15
N ASP A 235 -0.19 -22.76 17.72
CA ASP A 235 -1.30 -21.83 17.91
C ASP A 235 -1.99 -21.48 16.58
N LEU A 236 -1.21 -21.22 15.51
CA LEU A 236 -1.75 -20.88 14.20
C LEU A 236 -2.62 -21.99 13.58
N GLN A 237 -2.44 -23.27 13.99
CA GLN A 237 -3.33 -24.35 13.54
C GLN A 237 -4.74 -24.24 14.11
N LEU A 238 -4.88 -23.59 15.27
CA LEU A 238 -6.14 -23.44 16.00
C LEU A 238 -6.80 -22.08 15.74
N GLU A 239 -6.01 -21.08 15.37
CA GLU A 239 -6.45 -19.69 15.19
C GLU A 239 -6.80 -19.37 13.73
N SER A 240 -7.35 -18.16 13.51
CA SER A 240 -7.54 -17.58 12.18
C SER A 240 -6.19 -17.42 11.48
N PRO A 241 -6.07 -17.73 10.16
CA PRO A 241 -4.87 -17.45 9.40
C PRO A 241 -4.63 -15.95 9.17
N TRP A 242 -5.58 -15.09 9.54
CA TRP A 242 -5.60 -13.67 9.23
C TRP A 242 -5.34 -12.80 10.46
N LEU A 243 -4.50 -11.79 10.27
CA LEU A 243 -4.21 -10.78 11.28
C LEU A 243 -5.41 -9.83 11.44
N SER A 244 -5.91 -9.69 12.66
CA SER A 244 -6.85 -8.62 13.02
C SER A 244 -6.08 -7.39 13.48
N LEU A 245 -6.40 -6.23 12.91
CA LEU A 245 -5.77 -4.93 13.25
C LEU A 245 -6.69 -4.05 14.10
N LEU A 246 -8.00 -4.28 14.04
CA LEU A 246 -8.97 -3.59 14.89
C LEU A 246 -9.32 -4.43 16.12
N PRO A 247 -9.82 -3.82 17.19
CA PRO A 247 -10.34 -4.54 18.35
C PRO A 247 -11.71 -5.19 18.03
N LEU A 248 -11.79 -5.86 16.89
CA LEU A 248 -12.97 -6.56 16.38
C LEU A 248 -12.55 -7.97 15.92
N PRO A 249 -13.39 -8.99 16.11
CA PRO A 249 -13.08 -10.35 15.65
C PRO A 249 -13.29 -10.51 14.12
N LEU A 250 -13.03 -9.47 13.36
CA LEU A 250 -13.25 -9.35 11.91
C LEU A 250 -11.92 -8.96 11.24
N PRO A 251 -11.07 -9.93 10.83
CA PRO A 251 -9.73 -9.65 10.31
C PRO A 251 -9.71 -8.73 9.08
N TRP A 252 -10.74 -8.80 8.26
CA TRP A 252 -10.90 -8.01 7.03
C TRP A 252 -11.36 -6.57 7.28
N ALA A 253 -11.93 -6.28 8.47
CA ALA A 253 -12.62 -5.01 8.72
C ALA A 253 -11.70 -3.79 8.58
N ALA A 254 -10.46 -3.87 9.06
CA ALA A 254 -9.50 -2.76 8.94
C ALA A 254 -9.24 -2.38 7.47
N GLY A 255 -9.11 -3.37 6.59
CA GLY A 255 -8.94 -3.16 5.16
C GLY A 255 -10.17 -2.50 4.54
N VAL A 256 -11.35 -3.05 4.80
CA VAL A 256 -12.62 -2.53 4.28
C VAL A 256 -12.88 -1.10 4.77
N PHE A 257 -12.74 -0.81 6.08
CA PHE A 257 -12.89 0.55 6.59
C PHE A 257 -11.93 1.55 5.92
N ASN A 258 -10.67 1.15 5.75
CA ASN A 258 -9.68 2.01 5.10
C ASN A 258 -10.01 2.23 3.61
N ALA A 259 -10.37 1.16 2.87
CA ALA A 259 -10.74 1.24 1.46
C ALA A 259 -11.98 2.11 1.26
N MET A 260 -13.03 1.91 2.06
CA MET A 260 -14.27 2.71 2.00
C MET A 260 -14.01 4.19 2.34
N GLY A 261 -13.38 4.46 3.49
CA GLY A 261 -13.10 5.82 3.95
C GLY A 261 -12.21 6.60 2.98
N SER A 262 -11.15 5.97 2.48
CA SER A 262 -10.24 6.59 1.51
C SER A 262 -10.91 6.82 0.15
N THR A 263 -11.75 5.90 -0.32
CA THR A 263 -12.49 6.06 -1.57
C THR A 263 -13.53 7.18 -1.44
N ALA A 264 -14.28 7.24 -0.34
CA ALA A 264 -15.22 8.32 -0.06
C ALA A 264 -14.53 9.68 0.02
N ALA A 265 -13.37 9.77 0.68
CA ALA A 265 -12.57 11.00 0.77
C ALA A 265 -12.06 11.52 -0.60
N LEU A 266 -12.00 10.66 -1.62
CA LEU A 266 -11.63 11.06 -2.99
C LEU A 266 -12.84 11.34 -3.86
N THR A 267 -13.88 10.53 -3.77
CA THR A 267 -15.08 10.57 -4.64
C THR A 267 -16.00 11.72 -4.24
N GLU A 268 -16.34 11.82 -2.96
CA GLU A 268 -17.27 12.80 -2.41
C GLU A 268 -16.68 13.50 -1.18
N PRO A 269 -15.54 14.23 -1.31
CA PRO A 269 -14.74 14.71 -0.18
C PRO A 269 -15.48 15.63 0.79
N ASN A 270 -16.45 16.40 0.30
CA ASN A 270 -17.16 17.44 1.06
C ASN A 270 -18.54 16.96 1.58
N GLU A 271 -19.00 15.81 1.13
CA GLU A 271 -20.25 15.23 1.62
C GLU A 271 -20.09 14.74 3.06
N ARG A 272 -21.20 14.74 3.82
CA ARG A 272 -21.22 14.19 5.18
C ARG A 272 -20.87 12.71 5.14
N SER A 273 -19.96 12.30 6.01
CA SER A 273 -19.55 10.89 6.08
C SER A 273 -20.64 10.00 6.67
N VAL A 274 -21.12 9.05 5.91
CA VAL A 274 -22.06 8.01 6.39
C VAL A 274 -21.33 6.96 7.26
N LEU A 275 -20.03 6.82 7.13
CA LEU A 275 -19.25 5.85 7.91
C LEU A 275 -19.29 6.14 9.41
N GLN A 276 -19.49 7.42 9.81
CA GLN A 276 -19.68 7.80 11.22
C GLN A 276 -20.92 7.19 11.87
N ASP A 277 -21.94 6.84 11.07
CA ASP A 277 -23.21 6.31 11.54
C ASP A 277 -23.13 4.79 11.77
N PHE A 278 -22.10 4.13 11.29
CA PHE A 278 -21.92 2.69 11.49
C PHE A 278 -21.73 2.37 12.99
N PRO A 279 -22.61 1.54 13.59
CA PRO A 279 -22.62 1.35 15.04
C PRO A 279 -21.40 0.63 15.60
N LEU A 280 -20.74 -0.21 14.78
CA LEU A 280 -19.53 -0.96 15.19
C LEU A 280 -18.23 -0.26 14.79
N LEU A 281 -18.27 0.99 14.28
CA LEU A 281 -17.04 1.77 14.09
C LEU A 281 -16.40 2.02 15.44
N PRO A 282 -15.12 1.65 15.67
CA PRO A 282 -14.42 1.93 16.92
C PRO A 282 -14.52 3.40 17.32
N GLY A 283 -14.80 3.67 18.60
CA GLY A 283 -15.08 5.03 19.09
C GLY A 283 -13.90 6.00 18.90
N ASP A 284 -12.67 5.49 18.97
CA ASP A 284 -11.43 6.24 18.74
C ASP A 284 -11.15 6.57 17.26
N LEU A 285 -11.90 5.97 16.33
CA LEU A 285 -11.93 6.32 14.91
C LEU A 285 -13.09 7.25 14.54
N LYS A 286 -13.93 7.58 15.50
CA LYS A 286 -15.13 8.40 15.30
C LYS A 286 -14.84 9.84 15.75
N PRO A 287 -14.83 10.84 14.85
CA PRO A 287 -14.73 12.24 15.25
C PRO A 287 -15.84 12.62 16.22
N PRO A 288 -15.60 13.56 17.16
CA PRO A 288 -16.59 13.98 18.18
C PRO A 288 -17.74 14.81 17.62
N VAL A 289 -17.72 15.11 16.33
CA VAL A 289 -18.70 15.95 15.61
C VAL A 289 -19.00 15.35 14.24
N SER A 290 -20.11 15.79 13.62
CA SER A 290 -20.40 15.46 12.22
C SER A 290 -19.30 16.00 11.31
N THR A 291 -18.77 15.14 10.41
CA THR A 291 -17.66 15.49 9.53
C THR A 291 -17.93 15.15 8.08
N THR A 292 -17.20 15.82 7.19
CA THR A 292 -17.14 15.44 5.78
C THR A 292 -16.34 14.12 5.61
N ASN A 293 -16.49 13.45 4.46
CA ASN A 293 -15.74 12.23 4.15
C ASN A 293 -14.22 12.43 4.26
N VAL A 294 -13.71 13.54 3.76
CA VAL A 294 -12.27 13.84 3.86
C VAL A 294 -11.82 14.07 5.30
N ALA A 295 -12.68 14.64 6.14
CA ALA A 295 -12.36 14.89 7.54
C ALA A 295 -12.48 13.63 8.40
N GLN A 296 -13.50 12.78 8.15
CA GLN A 296 -13.60 11.46 8.78
C GLN A 296 -12.36 10.61 8.49
N TYR A 297 -11.94 10.57 7.22
CA TYR A 297 -10.76 9.82 6.81
C TYR A 297 -9.49 10.43 7.44
N GLY A 298 -9.36 11.76 7.38
CA GLY A 298 -8.23 12.48 7.99
C GLY A 298 -8.08 12.14 9.47
N TYR A 299 -9.18 12.22 10.23
CA TYR A 299 -9.21 11.90 11.67
C TYR A 299 -8.76 10.46 11.97
N ALA A 300 -9.16 9.51 11.12
CA ALA A 300 -8.84 8.10 11.31
C ALA A 300 -7.38 7.73 11.00
N VAL A 301 -6.64 8.56 10.24
CA VAL A 301 -5.26 8.22 9.80
C VAL A 301 -4.21 9.28 10.13
N ASP A 302 -4.61 10.46 10.64
CA ASP A 302 -3.65 11.46 11.09
C ASP A 302 -2.93 11.00 12.35
N ALA A 303 -1.62 11.24 12.42
CA ALA A 303 -0.77 10.74 13.51
C ALA A 303 -1.13 11.31 14.90
N GLU A 304 -1.86 12.44 14.97
CA GLU A 304 -2.27 13.05 16.24
C GLU A 304 -3.63 12.53 16.74
N THR A 305 -4.49 12.03 15.85
CA THR A 305 -5.86 11.61 16.20
C THR A 305 -6.10 10.12 16.06
N SER A 306 -5.35 9.45 15.20
CA SER A 306 -5.45 8.00 14.98
C SER A 306 -4.85 7.23 16.17
N PRO A 307 -5.49 6.14 16.63
CA PRO A 307 -4.98 5.35 17.75
C PRO A 307 -3.65 4.64 17.40
N GLU A 308 -2.80 4.45 18.42
CA GLU A 308 -1.45 3.91 18.28
C GLU A 308 -1.43 2.50 17.64
N TYR A 309 -2.46 1.67 17.88
CA TYR A 309 -2.56 0.34 17.26
C TYR A 309 -2.71 0.40 15.73
N LEU A 310 -3.03 1.57 15.16
CA LEU A 310 -3.06 1.84 13.72
C LEU A 310 -1.84 2.64 13.24
N ALA A 311 -0.73 2.68 13.98
CA ALA A 311 0.48 3.39 13.59
C ALA A 311 0.97 3.07 12.15
N LEU A 312 0.57 1.93 11.62
CA LEU A 312 0.88 1.51 10.24
C LEU A 312 0.18 2.35 9.14
N VAL A 313 -0.86 3.13 9.48
CA VAL A 313 -1.53 4.06 8.54
C VAL A 313 -1.31 5.53 8.88
N HIS A 314 -0.57 5.84 9.94
CA HIS A 314 -0.33 7.22 10.36
C HIS A 314 0.32 8.06 9.27
N SER A 315 -0.22 9.26 9.10
CA SER A 315 0.26 10.32 8.19
C SER A 315 0.18 11.68 8.88
N ASN A 316 1.10 12.60 8.57
CA ASN A 316 1.03 14.00 9.02
C ASN A 316 0.28 14.83 7.97
N ILE A 317 -1.04 14.91 8.08
CA ILE A 317 -1.92 15.44 7.03
C ILE A 317 -2.81 16.59 7.48
N GLY A 318 -2.75 17.00 8.74
CA GLY A 318 -3.44 18.18 9.25
C GLY A 318 -4.34 17.90 10.45
N HIS A 319 -5.46 18.62 10.54
CA HIS A 319 -6.36 18.52 11.68
C HIS A 319 -7.80 18.85 11.27
N LEU A 320 -8.75 18.53 12.17
CA LEU A 320 -10.16 18.84 12.01
C LEU A 320 -10.35 20.37 12.03
N ALA A 321 -11.16 20.90 11.12
CA ALA A 321 -11.48 22.34 11.10
C ALA A 321 -12.20 22.78 12.40
N GLU A 322 -12.00 24.01 12.81
CA GLU A 322 -12.59 24.56 14.04
C GLU A 322 -14.11 24.70 13.96
N SER A 323 -14.65 24.92 12.77
CA SER A 323 -16.08 25.14 12.52
C SER A 323 -16.56 24.47 11.24
N GLY A 324 -17.87 24.45 11.06
CA GLY A 324 -18.57 23.82 9.94
C GLY A 324 -19.51 22.71 10.41
N ASP A 325 -20.55 22.44 9.62
CA ASP A 325 -21.46 21.31 9.82
C ASP A 325 -21.94 20.79 8.45
N PRO A 326 -21.41 19.65 7.99
CA PRO A 326 -20.34 18.84 8.59
C PRO A 326 -18.99 19.58 8.61
N ARG A 327 -18.13 19.28 9.61
CA ARG A 327 -16.78 19.83 9.68
C ARG A 327 -15.86 19.28 8.60
N GLY A 328 -15.07 20.20 8.03
CA GLY A 328 -14.02 19.87 7.06
C GLY A 328 -12.68 19.52 7.70
N TRP A 329 -11.67 19.39 6.86
CA TRP A 329 -10.28 19.09 7.23
C TRP A 329 -9.34 20.21 6.80
N VAL A 330 -8.46 20.64 7.68
CA VAL A 330 -7.36 21.57 7.38
C VAL A 330 -6.10 20.77 7.10
N ASN A 331 -5.55 20.93 5.89
CA ASN A 331 -4.39 20.16 5.46
C ASN A 331 -3.11 20.54 6.19
N GLY A 332 -2.27 19.57 6.48
CA GLY A 332 -0.98 19.71 7.13
C GLY A 332 0.15 20.15 6.19
N GLU A 333 1.33 20.40 6.78
CA GLU A 333 2.50 20.83 6.02
C GLU A 333 3.04 19.79 5.06
N LEU A 334 3.09 18.51 5.44
CA LEU A 334 3.68 17.46 4.62
C LEU A 334 2.73 16.97 3.53
N GLY A 335 1.44 16.90 3.82
CA GLY A 335 0.46 16.36 2.91
C GLY A 335 -0.95 16.84 3.18
N SER A 336 -1.91 16.21 2.51
CA SER A 336 -3.33 16.44 2.71
C SER A 336 -4.05 15.12 2.93
N ALA A 337 -5.21 15.13 3.59
CA ALA A 337 -6.04 13.95 3.77
C ALA A 337 -6.38 13.27 2.42
N ARG A 338 -6.64 14.03 1.37
CA ARG A 338 -6.86 13.49 0.02
C ARG A 338 -5.62 12.79 -0.56
N ARG A 339 -4.41 13.25 -0.25
CA ARG A 339 -3.20 12.56 -0.69
C ARG A 339 -2.98 11.25 0.08
N ALA A 340 -3.21 11.24 1.39
CA ALA A 340 -3.22 10.01 2.17
C ALA A 340 -4.28 9.03 1.67
N ALA A 341 -5.51 9.50 1.43
CA ALA A 341 -6.58 8.70 0.82
C ALA A 341 -6.16 8.10 -0.52
N SER A 342 -5.46 8.84 -1.38
CA SER A 342 -4.99 8.33 -2.67
C SER A 342 -3.97 7.18 -2.59
N VAL A 343 -3.44 6.88 -1.41
CA VAL A 343 -2.58 5.73 -1.15
C VAL A 343 -3.40 4.45 -0.99
N PHE A 344 -4.62 4.56 -0.46
CA PHE A 344 -5.42 3.40 -0.05
C PHE A 344 -6.70 3.20 -0.87
N ALA A 345 -7.23 4.27 -1.49
CA ALA A 345 -8.49 4.24 -2.21
C ALA A 345 -8.51 3.27 -3.39
N GLU A 346 -9.74 2.85 -3.72
CA GLU A 346 -10.05 2.07 -4.91
C GLU A 346 -9.48 2.68 -6.19
N PHE A 347 -8.94 1.83 -7.03
CA PHE A 347 -8.43 2.18 -8.34
C PHE A 347 -8.44 0.97 -9.28
N ASP A 348 -9.34 0.97 -10.27
CA ASP A 348 -9.40 -0.05 -11.33
C ASP A 348 -9.50 -1.49 -10.80
N GLY A 349 -10.41 -1.71 -9.84
CA GLY A 349 -10.67 -3.02 -9.22
C GLY A 349 -9.60 -3.46 -8.21
N MET A 350 -8.80 -2.52 -7.68
CA MET A 350 -7.80 -2.74 -6.63
C MET A 350 -7.83 -1.57 -5.66
N ASP A 351 -7.43 -1.80 -4.42
CA ASP A 351 -7.15 -0.72 -3.48
C ASP A 351 -5.71 -0.77 -2.92
N GLY A 352 -5.37 0.17 -2.08
CA GLY A 352 -4.05 0.23 -1.45
C GLY A 352 -3.95 -0.57 -0.16
N THR A 353 -5.02 -1.25 0.24
CA THR A 353 -5.07 -2.08 1.44
C THR A 353 -4.85 -3.56 1.12
N SER A 354 -4.91 -4.39 2.13
CA SER A 354 -5.16 -5.83 2.02
C SER A 354 -6.09 -6.22 3.15
N TRP A 355 -7.27 -6.73 2.80
CA TRP A 355 -8.31 -7.09 3.76
C TRP A 355 -7.94 -8.36 4.55
N TYR A 356 -7.15 -9.22 3.93
CA TYR A 356 -6.74 -10.52 4.47
C TYR A 356 -5.22 -10.60 4.57
N HIS A 357 -4.64 -10.22 5.72
CA HIS A 357 -3.19 -10.30 5.90
C HIS A 357 -2.78 -11.61 6.59
N PRO A 358 -1.95 -12.47 5.95
CA PRO A 358 -1.57 -13.75 6.55
C PRO A 358 -0.72 -13.56 7.81
N VAL A 359 -1.17 -14.08 8.95
CA VAL A 359 -0.42 -14.12 10.22
C VAL A 359 0.94 -14.77 10.00
N ARG A 360 0.99 -15.88 9.24
CA ARG A 360 2.21 -16.60 8.93
C ARG A 360 3.27 -15.73 8.26
N LEU A 361 2.89 -14.80 7.39
CA LEU A 361 3.84 -13.90 6.73
C LEU A 361 4.55 -12.99 7.75
N SER A 362 3.80 -12.43 8.71
CA SER A 362 4.34 -11.60 9.78
C SER A 362 5.24 -12.39 10.74
N MET A 363 4.82 -13.61 11.13
CA MET A 363 5.63 -14.51 11.96
C MET A 363 6.98 -14.81 11.32
N ASP A 364 6.96 -15.26 10.08
CA ASP A 364 8.18 -15.60 9.33
C ASP A 364 9.10 -14.38 9.16
N ALA A 365 8.54 -13.22 8.80
CA ALA A 365 9.28 -11.97 8.60
C ALA A 365 9.91 -11.47 9.90
N GLY A 366 9.27 -11.74 11.04
CA GLY A 366 9.80 -11.47 12.37
C GLY A 366 11.16 -12.13 12.66
N THR A 367 11.50 -13.21 11.96
CA THR A 367 12.77 -13.94 12.13
C THR A 367 13.89 -13.44 11.23
N VAL A 368 13.60 -12.54 10.27
CA VAL A 368 14.62 -12.04 9.33
C VAL A 368 15.58 -11.08 10.03
N ASN A 369 16.88 -11.39 9.98
CA ASN A 369 17.94 -10.62 10.59
C ASN A 369 19.14 -10.48 9.65
N ASN A 370 19.07 -9.56 8.69
CA ASN A 370 20.15 -9.23 7.74
C ASN A 370 20.82 -10.44 7.07
N GLY A 371 20.10 -11.55 6.93
CA GLY A 371 20.64 -12.78 6.34
C GLY A 371 21.59 -13.55 7.26
N ILE A 372 21.46 -13.36 8.57
CA ILE A 372 22.07 -14.18 9.62
C ILE A 372 21.05 -15.25 10.01
N ALA A 373 21.47 -16.51 9.97
CA ALA A 373 20.63 -17.63 10.37
C ALA A 373 20.34 -17.60 11.87
N ASN A 374 19.15 -18.02 12.25
CA ASN A 374 18.75 -18.18 13.65
C ASN A 374 17.81 -19.39 13.84
N PRO A 375 17.62 -19.88 15.09
CA PRO A 375 16.84 -21.07 15.37
C PRO A 375 15.37 -20.98 14.89
N ALA A 376 14.71 -19.84 15.08
CA ALA A 376 13.32 -19.63 14.64
C ALA A 376 13.16 -19.74 13.13
N GLN A 377 14.12 -19.25 12.35
CA GLN A 377 14.12 -19.43 10.87
C GLN A 377 14.11 -20.89 10.47
N LYS A 378 14.79 -21.76 11.21
CA LYS A 378 14.82 -23.20 10.95
C LYS A 378 13.43 -23.82 11.16
N ILE A 379 12.74 -23.45 12.24
CA ILE A 379 11.38 -23.89 12.55
C ILE A 379 10.40 -23.43 11.48
N TYR A 380 10.46 -22.17 11.06
CA TYR A 380 9.55 -21.61 10.04
C TYR A 380 9.92 -21.98 8.59
N GLY A 381 11.06 -22.62 8.37
CA GLY A 381 11.55 -22.90 7.01
C GLY A 381 12.01 -21.67 6.25
N VAL A 382 12.34 -20.58 6.95
CA VAL A 382 12.87 -19.35 6.39
C VAL A 382 14.35 -19.53 6.04
N ARG A 383 14.72 -19.21 4.80
CA ARG A 383 16.07 -19.43 4.25
C ARG A 383 16.82 -18.12 3.98
N ALA A 384 16.52 -17.07 4.73
CA ALA A 384 17.14 -15.74 4.62
C ALA A 384 18.52 -15.73 5.34
N THR A 385 19.52 -16.42 4.78
CA THR A 385 20.79 -16.77 5.46
C THR A 385 22.04 -16.35 4.69
N ARG A 386 21.92 -15.58 3.60
CA ARG A 386 23.03 -15.23 2.70
C ARG A 386 23.41 -13.76 2.75
N GLY A 387 23.38 -13.11 3.93
CA GLY A 387 23.65 -11.69 4.08
C GLY A 387 25.00 -11.25 3.52
N LYS A 388 26.07 -12.02 3.79
CA LYS A 388 27.44 -11.76 3.30
C LYS A 388 27.56 -11.69 1.76
N GLN A 389 26.57 -12.21 1.03
CA GLN A 389 26.57 -12.24 -0.44
C GLN A 389 25.84 -11.07 -1.08
N VAL A 390 25.25 -10.14 -0.32
CA VAL A 390 24.47 -9.02 -0.83
C VAL A 390 25.39 -7.85 -1.20
N LYS A 391 25.99 -7.93 -2.38
CA LYS A 391 26.97 -6.95 -2.89
C LYS A 391 26.30 -5.84 -3.72
N LEU A 392 25.29 -5.16 -3.18
CA LEU A 392 24.45 -4.20 -3.90
C LEU A 392 24.50 -2.80 -3.29
N PRO A 393 24.30 -1.72 -4.06
CA PRO A 393 23.98 -0.42 -3.52
C PRO A 393 22.66 -0.49 -2.69
N MET A 394 22.62 0.21 -1.55
CA MET A 394 21.49 0.18 -0.63
C MET A 394 21.06 1.58 -0.24
N TYR A 395 19.76 1.78 -0.22
CA TYR A 395 19.12 3.01 0.25
C TYR A 395 18.14 2.66 1.38
N GLY A 396 18.17 3.40 2.49
CA GLY A 396 17.24 3.29 3.60
C GLY A 396 16.65 4.64 3.96
N PHE A 397 15.35 4.65 4.24
CA PHE A 397 14.61 5.80 4.74
C PHE A 397 13.86 5.40 6.00
N ASP A 398 14.09 6.13 7.08
CA ASP A 398 13.36 5.97 8.33
C ASP A 398 12.26 7.03 8.43
N ALA A 399 11.06 6.60 8.81
CA ALA A 399 9.96 7.38 9.32
C ALA A 399 9.64 6.92 10.77
N ALA A 400 8.57 7.39 11.36
CA ALA A 400 8.27 7.20 12.78
C ALA A 400 8.22 5.73 13.21
N LEU A 401 7.56 4.85 12.45
CA LEU A 401 7.42 3.44 12.82
C LEU A 401 8.77 2.70 12.77
N GLY A 402 9.64 3.06 11.85
CA GLY A 402 11.01 2.55 11.76
C GLY A 402 11.91 3.06 12.88
N GLY A 403 11.72 4.31 13.34
CA GLY A 403 12.39 4.88 14.49
C GLY A 403 13.92 4.83 14.40
N GLY A 404 14.52 5.06 13.23
CA GLY A 404 15.96 4.99 12.98
C GLY A 404 16.53 3.58 12.74
N ARG A 405 15.72 2.53 12.99
CA ARG A 405 16.18 1.12 12.89
C ARG A 405 16.45 0.68 11.45
N VAL A 406 15.76 1.26 10.45
CA VAL A 406 15.99 0.94 9.04
C VAL A 406 17.40 1.33 8.63
N GLY A 407 17.84 2.53 8.99
CA GLY A 407 19.19 3.00 8.72
C GLY A 407 20.26 2.12 9.39
N VAL A 408 20.02 1.67 10.63
CA VAL A 408 20.89 0.72 11.33
C VAL A 408 20.96 -0.60 10.57
N ALA A 409 19.81 -1.22 10.27
CA ALA A 409 19.75 -2.50 9.55
C ALA A 409 20.47 -2.46 8.19
N VAL A 410 20.26 -1.37 7.42
CA VAL A 410 20.91 -1.19 6.12
C VAL A 410 22.42 -1.08 6.24
N ARG A 411 22.92 -0.30 7.23
CA ARG A 411 24.38 -0.17 7.46
C ARG A 411 25.02 -1.48 7.93
N GLU A 412 24.33 -2.24 8.78
CA GLU A 412 24.79 -3.56 9.23
C GLU A 412 24.85 -4.56 8.08
N LEU A 413 23.80 -4.66 7.26
CA LEU A 413 23.80 -5.53 6.07
C LEU A 413 24.94 -5.15 5.11
N ALA A 414 25.16 -3.86 4.88
CA ALA A 414 26.24 -3.38 4.03
C ALA A 414 27.62 -3.71 4.63
N LYS A 415 27.81 -3.51 5.93
CA LYS A 415 29.06 -3.82 6.65
C LYS A 415 29.41 -5.31 6.53
N GLN A 416 28.47 -6.20 6.88
CA GLN A 416 28.72 -7.64 6.84
C GLN A 416 28.95 -8.19 5.42
N SER A 417 28.38 -7.53 4.42
CA SER A 417 28.55 -7.91 3.02
C SER A 417 29.73 -7.21 2.33
N GLY A 418 30.44 -6.31 3.02
CA GLY A 418 31.59 -5.56 2.50
C GLY A 418 31.20 -4.57 1.38
N VAL A 419 29.99 -4.01 1.43
CA VAL A 419 29.55 -2.95 0.51
C VAL A 419 30.17 -1.63 0.93
N PRO A 420 30.86 -0.89 0.03
CA PRO A 420 31.50 0.37 0.38
C PRO A 420 30.51 1.42 0.87
N LYS A 421 30.86 2.20 1.90
CA LYS A 421 30.02 3.29 2.46
C LYS A 421 29.45 4.22 1.37
N LYS A 422 30.23 4.55 0.34
CA LYS A 422 29.80 5.38 -0.80
C LYS A 422 28.65 4.77 -1.62
N SER A 423 28.35 3.49 -1.46
CA SER A 423 27.24 2.77 -2.12
C SER A 423 26.02 2.61 -1.20
N VAL A 424 26.07 3.17 -0.01
CA VAL A 424 25.00 3.16 0.96
C VAL A 424 24.53 4.59 1.21
N ARG A 425 23.23 4.79 1.29
CA ARG A 425 22.61 6.04 1.73
C ARG A 425 21.49 5.72 2.69
N THR A 426 21.51 6.32 3.85
CA THR A 426 20.39 6.30 4.81
C THR A 426 19.92 7.73 5.07
N VAL A 427 18.63 7.91 5.22
CA VAL A 427 17.98 9.17 5.53
C VAL A 427 17.03 8.91 6.68
N ASP A 428 17.24 9.62 7.78
CA ASP A 428 16.38 9.54 8.96
C ASP A 428 15.45 10.74 8.99
N ARG A 429 14.15 10.46 9.05
CA ARG A 429 13.05 11.41 9.21
C ARG A 429 12.04 10.91 10.25
N SER A 430 12.46 10.04 11.15
CA SER A 430 11.59 9.42 12.16
C SER A 430 10.88 10.44 13.07
N ASN A 431 11.46 11.62 13.23
CA ASN A 431 10.87 12.71 14.04
C ASN A 431 9.94 13.64 13.24
N THR A 432 9.84 13.48 11.92
CA THR A 432 9.12 14.44 11.06
C THR A 432 8.20 13.78 10.03
N PHE A 433 8.37 12.49 9.78
CA PHE A 433 7.55 11.73 8.86
C PHE A 433 6.84 10.60 9.63
N ALA A 434 5.52 10.55 9.56
CA ALA A 434 4.76 9.38 9.95
C ALA A 434 4.96 8.24 8.94
N HIS A 435 4.48 7.05 9.26
CA HIS A 435 4.75 5.83 8.50
C HIS A 435 4.37 5.90 7.01
N ILE A 436 3.25 6.56 6.70
CA ILE A 436 2.73 6.68 5.33
C ILE A 436 3.25 7.91 4.58
N ASP A 437 3.83 8.90 5.25
CA ASP A 437 4.29 10.13 4.60
C ASP A 437 5.29 9.91 3.44
N PRO A 438 6.21 8.93 3.46
CA PRO A 438 7.03 8.62 2.29
C PRO A 438 6.21 8.31 1.03
N LEU A 439 4.98 7.82 1.17
CA LEU A 439 4.06 7.44 0.10
C LEU A 439 3.09 8.57 -0.26
N SER A 440 2.66 9.39 0.71
CA SER A 440 1.58 10.37 0.60
C SER A 440 2.05 11.84 0.52
N ALA A 441 3.20 12.21 1.10
CA ALA A 441 3.65 13.60 1.20
C ALA A 441 3.67 14.34 -0.15
N ALA A 442 3.40 15.64 -0.13
CA ALA A 442 3.40 16.49 -1.32
C ALA A 442 4.76 16.40 -2.04
N PRO A 443 4.82 16.43 -3.39
CA PRO A 443 6.04 16.15 -4.16
C PRO A 443 7.21 17.09 -3.85
N ASP A 444 6.92 18.33 -3.43
CA ASP A 444 7.89 19.34 -2.99
C ASP A 444 8.30 19.17 -1.52
N LYS A 445 7.55 18.44 -0.72
CA LYS A 445 7.82 18.12 0.68
C LYS A 445 8.36 16.71 0.90
N ASN A 446 8.18 15.80 -0.06
CA ASN A 446 8.53 14.39 0.06
C ASN A 446 10.05 14.16 0.01
N ASP A 447 10.68 14.14 1.17
CA ASP A 447 12.12 13.91 1.30
C ASP A 447 12.56 12.52 0.84
N PHE A 448 11.69 11.51 0.95
CA PHE A 448 11.98 10.18 0.39
C PHE A 448 12.20 10.27 -1.13
N VAL A 449 11.27 10.87 -1.86
CA VAL A 449 11.37 11.03 -3.33
C VAL A 449 12.55 11.92 -3.72
N LYS A 450 12.78 13.03 -2.97
CA LYS A 450 13.89 13.96 -3.23
C LYS A 450 15.27 13.32 -3.04
N THR A 451 15.38 12.37 -2.13
CA THR A 451 16.67 11.77 -1.79
C THR A 451 16.92 10.44 -2.46
N LEU A 452 15.86 9.65 -2.77
CA LEU A 452 15.96 8.40 -3.53
C LEU A 452 16.31 8.63 -5.00
N ALA A 453 15.66 9.59 -5.67
CA ALA A 453 15.88 9.80 -7.10
C ALA A 453 17.36 10.08 -7.47
N PRO A 454 18.09 10.99 -6.80
CA PRO A 454 19.53 11.17 -7.06
C PRO A 454 20.37 9.93 -6.75
N PHE A 455 20.02 9.18 -5.68
CA PHE A 455 20.71 7.94 -5.35
C PHE A 455 20.59 6.93 -6.50
N LEU A 456 19.39 6.66 -6.98
CA LEU A 456 19.15 5.74 -8.08
C LEU A 456 19.85 6.17 -9.38
N LYS A 457 19.82 7.46 -9.74
CA LYS A 457 20.56 7.99 -10.89
C LYS A 457 22.06 7.76 -10.79
N LYS A 458 22.63 7.95 -9.60
CA LYS A 458 24.06 7.83 -9.36
C LYS A 458 24.54 6.38 -9.30
N LYS A 459 23.71 5.46 -8.74
CA LYS A 459 24.14 4.10 -8.42
C LYS A 459 23.70 3.05 -9.41
N ILE A 460 22.61 3.26 -10.12
CA ILE A 460 22.05 2.31 -11.10
C ILE A 460 22.29 2.86 -12.51
N LYS A 461 23.43 2.46 -13.07
CA LYS A 461 23.85 2.88 -14.42
C LYS A 461 23.34 1.95 -15.50
#